data_64f86570c37744715375a21064e56bab
#
_entry.id   64f86570c37744715375a21064e56bab
#
_cell.length_a   1.000
_cell.length_b   1.000
_cell.length_c   1.000
_cell.angle_alpha   90.00
_cell.angle_beta   90.00
_cell.angle_gamma   90.00
#
_symmetry.space_group_name_H-M   'P 1'
#
loop_
_entity.id
_entity.type
_entity.pdbx_description
1 polymer ?
#
loop_
_entity_poly.entity_id
_entity_poly.type
_entity_poly.pdbx_seq_one_letter_code
_entity_poly.pdbx_strand_id
1 'polypeptide(L)'
;MRTPSFSLTAARTVLATASILTCIAAQAATITIQSRDPAGFGFNDPTPVAPVGGNTGTTLGQQRMNVYRHVADIWERNLQSNVTITVSAGWEALTCTATSATLGSAGAWNIWNNFPGGKPNTWYPAALANKLAGVNLTAGIPDDGTGYGNVDIKTQFNVNLGQPNCLAGSSFYLGLDGNAGGQVNFAATLLHELGHGLGFSVVSVQTSTGYRINAEGSAYVANGGLPSVWEEFMYDNTARKNWLNMTSAERRVSAINPLGLAWTGANSVAGASILRSQPILKAATPTGVLPGINYSASAFGPTLPAVASLGALATITPQAGETGPGCEPFNAANTAAIRGKVPIISRGACGFAVKVKNAQNAGAVGVLLANNVAGDIAPGGADPTVTIPSAGITQAAGDALKAAVAAAKPYGTRAQPGVVIASLATDPTRKAGADALGRPLLYTPSVLAPGSSVSHWGVTASPNLLMEPSINSDLTLSVSPPQDLTLPLLKDIGW
;
A
#
# COMPACT_ATOMS: atom_id res chain seq x y z
N MET A 1 -23.38 -37.69 -91.24
CA MET A 1 -23.91 -38.16 -89.94
C MET A 1 -23.37 -37.24 -88.88
N ARG A 2 -24.19 -36.42 -88.22
CA ARG A 2 -23.83 -35.46 -87.20
C ARG A 2 -24.12 -36.06 -85.82
N THR A 3 -23.13 -36.14 -84.96
CA THR A 3 -23.27 -36.52 -83.56
C THR A 3 -23.52 -35.26 -82.71
N PRO A 4 -24.46 -35.27 -81.78
CA PRO A 4 -24.63 -34.13 -80.88
C PRO A 4 -23.72 -34.23 -79.65
N SER A 5 -23.08 -33.10 -79.28
CA SER A 5 -22.31 -32.93 -78.05
C SER A 5 -23.21 -32.47 -76.92
N PHE A 6 -23.20 -33.21 -75.78
CA PHE A 6 -23.83 -32.81 -74.54
C PHE A 6 -22.85 -32.02 -73.71
N SER A 7 -23.21 -30.79 -73.38
CA SER A 7 -22.47 -29.97 -72.38
C SER A 7 -23.06 -30.22 -71.00
N LEU A 8 -22.24 -30.75 -70.06
CA LEU A 8 -22.55 -30.78 -68.61
C LEU A 8 -22.22 -29.43 -67.97
N THR A 9 -23.24 -28.75 -67.54
CA THR A 9 -23.11 -27.57 -66.70
C THR A 9 -23.02 -28.02 -65.23
N ALA A 10 -21.82 -27.92 -64.59
CA ALA A 10 -21.62 -28.23 -63.20
C ALA A 10 -22.06 -27.01 -62.34
N ALA A 11 -23.17 -27.17 -61.63
CA ALA A 11 -23.59 -26.18 -60.60
C ALA A 11 -22.69 -26.29 -59.37
N ARG A 12 -21.88 -25.26 -59.11
CA ARG A 12 -21.11 -25.12 -57.86
C ARG A 12 -22.03 -24.52 -56.79
N THR A 13 -22.46 -25.34 -55.83
CA THR A 13 -23.14 -24.89 -54.61
C THR A 13 -22.07 -24.35 -53.66
N VAL A 14 -22.04 -23.01 -53.46
CA VAL A 14 -21.19 -22.39 -52.46
C VAL A 14 -21.96 -22.47 -51.13
N LEU A 15 -21.51 -23.34 -50.22
CA LEU A 15 -21.95 -23.33 -48.83
C LEU A 15 -21.23 -22.15 -48.11
N ALA A 16 -21.95 -21.08 -47.85
CA ALA A 16 -21.49 -20.01 -46.95
C ALA A 16 -21.69 -20.46 -45.51
N THR A 17 -20.63 -20.93 -44.87
CA THR A 17 -20.60 -21.10 -43.40
C THR A 17 -20.53 -19.74 -42.74
N ALA A 18 -21.66 -19.25 -42.26
CA ALA A 18 -21.70 -18.09 -41.38
C ALA A 18 -21.12 -18.48 -40.01
N SER A 19 -19.88 -18.12 -39.76
CA SER A 19 -19.30 -18.17 -38.41
C SER A 19 -19.97 -17.09 -37.56
N ILE A 20 -20.91 -17.48 -36.71
CA ILE A 20 -21.47 -16.60 -35.67
C ILE A 20 -20.37 -16.42 -34.64
N LEU A 21 -19.60 -15.33 -34.74
CA LEU A 21 -18.80 -14.84 -33.60
C LEU A 21 -19.80 -14.40 -32.55
N THR A 22 -20.09 -15.25 -31.58
CA THR A 22 -20.71 -14.81 -30.33
C THR A 22 -19.68 -13.95 -29.61
N CYS A 23 -19.78 -12.62 -29.73
CA CYS A 23 -19.15 -11.70 -28.78
C CYS A 23 -19.74 -12.01 -27.41
N ILE A 24 -19.04 -12.80 -26.60
CA ILE A 24 -19.33 -12.91 -25.18
C ILE A 24 -18.97 -11.52 -24.63
N ALA A 25 -19.99 -10.71 -24.38
CA ALA A 25 -19.79 -9.44 -23.68
C ALA A 25 -19.18 -9.77 -22.32
N ALA A 26 -18.01 -9.23 -22.03
CA ALA A 26 -17.39 -9.40 -20.74
C ALA A 26 -18.32 -8.78 -19.67
N GLN A 27 -18.82 -9.62 -18.77
CA GLN A 27 -19.76 -9.20 -17.73
C GLN A 27 -18.99 -8.54 -16.59
N ALA A 28 -19.48 -7.40 -16.08
CA ALA A 28 -18.98 -6.81 -14.86
C ALA A 28 -19.07 -7.84 -13.71
N ALA A 29 -18.08 -7.83 -12.82
CA ALA A 29 -18.10 -8.72 -11.67
C ALA A 29 -19.29 -8.42 -10.76
N THR A 30 -19.73 -9.43 -10.01
CA THR A 30 -20.73 -9.26 -8.93
C THR A 30 -20.06 -9.64 -7.60
N ILE A 31 -20.19 -8.78 -6.58
CA ILE A 31 -19.65 -9.01 -5.24
C ILE A 31 -20.80 -9.13 -4.25
N THR A 32 -20.91 -10.28 -3.60
CA THR A 32 -21.90 -10.52 -2.54
C THR A 32 -21.21 -10.40 -1.18
N ILE A 33 -21.84 -9.66 -0.26
CA ILE A 33 -21.34 -9.45 1.10
C ILE A 33 -22.19 -10.30 2.05
N GLN A 34 -21.53 -11.22 2.76
CA GLN A 34 -22.13 -12.07 3.78
C GLN A 34 -21.62 -11.60 5.14
N SER A 35 -22.53 -11.07 5.97
CA SER A 35 -22.19 -10.71 7.34
C SER A 35 -22.11 -11.96 8.20
N ARG A 36 -21.05 -12.06 9.03
CA ARG A 36 -20.92 -13.06 10.11
C ARG A 36 -21.12 -12.46 11.50
N ASP A 37 -21.53 -11.18 11.58
CA ASP A 37 -21.73 -10.51 12.85
C ASP A 37 -23.04 -10.99 13.52
N PRO A 38 -23.02 -11.19 14.84
CA PRO A 38 -24.21 -11.56 15.59
C PRO A 38 -25.21 -10.40 15.66
N ALA A 39 -26.42 -10.70 16.09
CA ALA A 39 -27.47 -9.70 16.31
C ALA A 39 -27.00 -8.62 17.29
N GLY A 40 -27.27 -7.35 16.97
CA GLY A 40 -26.92 -6.19 17.78
C GLY A 40 -25.45 -5.75 17.68
N PHE A 41 -24.65 -6.36 16.81
CA PHE A 41 -23.23 -6.08 16.68
C PHE A 41 -22.81 -5.87 15.21
N GLY A 42 -21.72 -5.14 14.97
CA GLY A 42 -21.12 -4.98 13.66
C GLY A 42 -22.10 -4.41 12.62
N PHE A 43 -22.46 -5.19 11.61
CA PHE A 43 -23.47 -4.81 10.61
C PHE A 43 -24.90 -4.82 11.15
N ASN A 44 -25.13 -5.48 12.29
CA ASN A 44 -26.42 -5.54 12.97
C ASN A 44 -26.51 -4.56 14.14
N ASP A 45 -25.57 -3.63 14.28
CA ASP A 45 -25.52 -2.61 15.35
C ASP A 45 -26.67 -1.60 15.17
N PRO A 46 -27.65 -1.56 16.10
CA PRO A 46 -28.83 -0.71 15.99
C PRO A 46 -28.57 0.73 16.49
N THR A 47 -27.37 1.06 16.93
CA THR A 47 -27.05 2.39 17.49
C THR A 47 -27.43 3.49 16.51
N PRO A 48 -28.34 4.41 16.88
CA PRO A 48 -28.76 5.50 16.01
C PRO A 48 -27.59 6.47 15.70
N VAL A 49 -27.43 6.83 14.44
CA VAL A 49 -26.44 7.80 13.95
C VAL A 49 -27.06 8.71 12.91
N ALA A 50 -26.55 9.94 12.82
CA ALA A 50 -26.94 10.87 11.75
C ALA A 50 -26.31 10.45 10.41
N PRO A 51 -26.97 10.69 9.27
CA PRO A 51 -26.34 10.60 7.94
C PRO A 51 -25.06 11.41 7.87
N VAL A 52 -24.04 10.88 7.15
CA VAL A 52 -22.73 11.51 7.04
C VAL A 52 -22.12 11.31 5.65
N GLY A 53 -21.59 12.38 5.04
CA GLY A 53 -20.83 12.30 3.80
C GLY A 53 -21.50 11.51 2.67
N GLY A 54 -22.81 11.71 2.46
CA GLY A 54 -23.60 10.97 1.46
C GLY A 54 -24.05 9.58 1.90
N ASN A 55 -23.63 9.09 3.06
CA ASN A 55 -24.14 7.85 3.64
C ASN A 55 -25.44 8.12 4.41
N THR A 56 -26.56 7.62 3.87
CA THR A 56 -27.92 7.87 4.39
C THR A 56 -28.36 6.91 5.50
N GLY A 57 -27.51 5.96 5.90
CA GLY A 57 -27.80 5.02 6.98
C GLY A 57 -28.12 5.74 8.29
N THR A 58 -29.15 5.29 9.00
CA THR A 58 -29.62 5.86 10.28
C THR A 58 -29.21 5.04 11.49
N THR A 59 -28.58 3.89 11.28
CA THR A 59 -27.90 3.12 12.32
C THR A 59 -26.45 2.86 11.94
N LEU A 60 -25.62 2.59 12.94
CA LEU A 60 -24.20 2.33 12.74
C LEU A 60 -23.97 1.11 11.83
N GLY A 61 -24.76 0.05 12.02
CA GLY A 61 -24.72 -1.14 11.17
C GLY A 61 -25.09 -0.83 9.71
N GLN A 62 -26.14 -0.04 9.49
CA GLN A 62 -26.54 0.40 8.14
C GLN A 62 -25.44 1.21 7.47
N GLN A 63 -24.81 2.16 8.18
CA GLN A 63 -23.73 2.95 7.61
C GLN A 63 -22.53 2.09 7.23
N ARG A 64 -22.14 1.11 8.05
CA ARG A 64 -21.11 0.14 7.75
C ARG A 64 -21.40 -0.67 6.48
N MET A 65 -22.63 -1.18 6.36
CA MET A 65 -23.06 -1.95 5.17
C MET A 65 -23.09 -1.07 3.90
N ASN A 66 -23.54 0.18 4.01
CA ASN A 66 -23.55 1.12 2.90
C ASN A 66 -22.14 1.40 2.35
N VAL A 67 -21.13 1.54 3.24
CA VAL A 67 -19.74 1.67 2.79
C VAL A 67 -19.26 0.41 2.08
N TYR A 68 -19.58 -0.78 2.61
CA TYR A 68 -19.23 -2.05 1.95
C TYR A 68 -19.84 -2.14 0.55
N ARG A 69 -21.13 -1.80 0.41
CA ARG A 69 -21.75 -1.84 -0.92
C ARG A 69 -21.13 -0.80 -1.87
N HIS A 70 -20.89 0.42 -1.39
CA HIS A 70 -20.25 1.47 -2.17
C HIS A 70 -18.87 1.03 -2.70
N VAL A 71 -18.05 0.41 -1.86
CA VAL A 71 -16.72 -0.07 -2.24
C VAL A 71 -16.80 -1.30 -3.15
N ALA A 72 -17.73 -2.21 -2.90
CA ALA A 72 -17.99 -3.34 -3.80
C ALA A 72 -18.40 -2.85 -5.19
N ASP A 73 -19.25 -1.82 -5.29
CA ASP A 73 -19.63 -1.21 -6.57
C ASP A 73 -18.43 -0.61 -7.33
N ILE A 74 -17.40 -0.10 -6.59
CA ILE A 74 -16.16 0.36 -7.23
C ILE A 74 -15.42 -0.81 -7.89
N TRP A 75 -15.26 -1.92 -7.17
CA TRP A 75 -14.60 -3.10 -7.72
C TRP A 75 -15.40 -3.74 -8.86
N GLU A 76 -16.71 -3.88 -8.73
CA GLU A 76 -17.60 -4.44 -9.76
C GLU A 76 -17.48 -3.71 -11.10
N ARG A 77 -17.37 -2.36 -11.07
CA ARG A 77 -17.18 -1.55 -12.28
C ARG A 77 -15.80 -1.73 -12.92
N ASN A 78 -14.80 -2.20 -12.18
CA ASN A 78 -13.43 -2.31 -12.64
C ASN A 78 -13.01 -3.73 -12.99
N LEU A 79 -13.75 -4.74 -12.54
CA LEU A 79 -13.43 -6.16 -12.73
C LEU A 79 -14.44 -6.83 -13.66
N GLN A 80 -13.98 -7.88 -14.33
CA GLN A 80 -14.82 -8.72 -15.19
C GLN A 80 -14.81 -10.15 -14.67
N SER A 81 -15.96 -10.70 -14.34
CA SER A 81 -16.12 -12.08 -13.89
C SER A 81 -17.54 -12.57 -14.12
N ASN A 82 -17.67 -13.77 -14.68
CA ASN A 82 -18.96 -14.48 -14.79
C ASN A 82 -19.29 -15.27 -13.49
N VAL A 83 -18.37 -15.28 -12.54
CA VAL A 83 -18.53 -15.97 -11.25
C VAL A 83 -18.63 -14.91 -10.17
N THR A 84 -19.66 -15.01 -9.32
CA THR A 84 -19.86 -14.12 -8.18
C THR A 84 -18.70 -14.25 -7.19
N ILE A 85 -18.20 -13.13 -6.70
CA ILE A 85 -17.20 -13.05 -5.64
C ILE A 85 -17.94 -12.94 -4.30
N THR A 86 -17.72 -13.89 -3.41
CA THR A 86 -18.37 -13.92 -2.10
C THR A 86 -17.40 -13.43 -1.02
N VAL A 87 -17.77 -12.35 -0.33
CA VAL A 87 -17.01 -11.74 0.76
C VAL A 87 -17.68 -12.05 2.10
N SER A 88 -17.00 -12.79 2.97
CA SER A 88 -17.38 -12.93 4.38
C SER A 88 -16.86 -11.73 5.16
N ALA A 89 -17.75 -10.93 5.70
CA ALA A 89 -17.45 -9.65 6.32
C ALA A 89 -17.84 -9.64 7.81
N GLY A 90 -16.96 -9.10 8.65
CA GLY A 90 -17.23 -9.01 10.10
C GLY A 90 -16.50 -7.86 10.77
N TRP A 91 -17.02 -7.45 11.91
CA TRP A 91 -16.42 -6.49 12.83
C TRP A 91 -15.94 -7.23 14.08
N GLU A 92 -14.68 -7.09 14.40
CA GLU A 92 -14.02 -7.87 15.45
C GLU A 92 -13.16 -6.98 16.34
N ALA A 93 -12.86 -7.41 17.55
CA ALA A 93 -11.87 -6.75 18.39
C ALA A 93 -10.48 -7.14 17.90
N LEU A 94 -9.81 -6.21 17.20
CA LEU A 94 -8.45 -6.41 16.71
C LEU A 94 -7.45 -5.75 17.65
N THR A 95 -6.17 -6.16 17.54
CA THR A 95 -5.08 -5.63 18.37
C THR A 95 -4.93 -4.13 18.21
N CYS A 96 -4.92 -3.41 19.32
CA CYS A 96 -4.67 -1.99 19.37
C CYS A 96 -4.15 -1.51 20.73
N THR A 97 -3.64 -0.28 20.73
CA THR A 97 -3.23 0.51 21.89
C THR A 97 -3.83 1.91 21.76
N ALA A 98 -3.67 2.75 22.77
CA ALA A 98 -4.14 4.14 22.72
C ALA A 98 -3.56 4.95 21.52
N THR A 99 -2.40 4.55 20.97
CA THR A 99 -1.67 5.28 19.94
C THR A 99 -1.46 4.49 18.65
N SER A 100 -1.94 3.25 18.56
CA SER A 100 -1.77 2.37 17.39
C SER A 100 -2.91 1.36 17.31
N ALA A 101 -3.34 1.02 16.12
CA ALA A 101 -4.37 0.01 15.91
C ALA A 101 -4.16 -0.77 14.61
N THR A 102 -4.51 -2.06 14.63
CA THR A 102 -4.87 -2.78 13.43
C THR A 102 -6.25 -2.30 13.00
N LEU A 103 -6.34 -1.63 11.86
CA LEU A 103 -7.61 -1.08 11.36
C LEU A 103 -8.54 -2.20 10.89
N GLY A 104 -8.00 -3.11 10.11
CA GLY A 104 -8.68 -4.25 9.54
C GLY A 104 -7.69 -5.19 8.89
N SER A 105 -8.19 -6.22 8.28
CA SER A 105 -7.46 -7.09 7.37
C SER A 105 -8.39 -7.78 6.40
N ALA A 106 -7.88 -8.11 5.22
CA ALA A 106 -8.55 -9.01 4.30
C ALA A 106 -7.55 -9.91 3.58
N GLY A 107 -8.09 -10.98 2.98
CA GLY A 107 -7.30 -11.89 2.16
C GLY A 107 -8.19 -12.89 1.44
N ALA A 108 -7.61 -13.59 0.48
CA ALA A 108 -8.25 -14.75 -0.10
C ALA A 108 -8.46 -15.79 1.01
N TRP A 109 -9.69 -16.29 1.16
CA TRP A 109 -9.99 -17.31 2.16
C TRP A 109 -9.47 -18.68 1.73
N ASN A 110 -9.56 -18.97 0.44
CA ASN A 110 -9.03 -20.18 -0.16
C ASN A 110 -8.04 -19.82 -1.27
N ILE A 111 -7.12 -20.73 -1.57
CA ILE A 111 -6.21 -20.68 -2.71
C ILE A 111 -6.34 -21.97 -3.51
N TRP A 112 -6.18 -21.87 -4.83
CA TRP A 112 -6.35 -23.00 -5.75
C TRP A 112 -5.16 -23.14 -6.67
N ASN A 113 -4.77 -24.38 -6.98
CA ASN A 113 -3.81 -24.70 -8.03
C ASN A 113 -4.36 -25.80 -8.96
N ASN A 114 -3.77 -25.96 -10.12
CA ASN A 114 -4.09 -27.03 -11.06
C ASN A 114 -5.59 -27.14 -11.43
N PHE A 115 -6.28 -26.01 -11.56
CA PHE A 115 -7.65 -25.94 -12.02
C PHE A 115 -7.71 -25.57 -13.53
N PRO A 116 -8.81 -25.84 -14.25
CA PRO A 116 -8.98 -25.44 -15.65
C PRO A 116 -8.86 -23.92 -15.84
N GLY A 117 -8.00 -23.49 -16.75
CA GLY A 117 -7.73 -22.06 -17.01
C GLY A 117 -6.59 -21.46 -16.19
N GLY A 118 -6.12 -22.13 -15.12
CA GLY A 118 -4.92 -21.74 -14.37
C GLY A 118 -3.64 -22.33 -14.97
N LYS A 119 -2.49 -21.71 -14.67
CA LYS A 119 -1.19 -22.29 -14.99
C LYS A 119 -0.95 -23.53 -14.12
N PRO A 120 -0.38 -24.60 -14.67
CA PRO A 120 -0.01 -25.77 -13.89
C PRO A 120 0.95 -25.40 -12.74
N ASN A 121 0.80 -26.07 -11.61
CA ASN A 121 1.67 -25.92 -10.45
C ASN A 121 1.82 -24.48 -9.94
N THR A 122 0.75 -23.69 -10.04
CA THR A 122 0.73 -22.29 -9.65
C THR A 122 -0.50 -22.02 -8.78
N TRP A 123 -0.28 -21.37 -7.63
CA TRP A 123 -1.35 -20.98 -6.71
C TRP A 123 -2.00 -19.67 -7.13
N TYR A 124 -3.30 -19.59 -6.96
CA TYR A 124 -4.14 -18.42 -7.23
C TYR A 124 -5.07 -18.16 -6.05
N PRO A 125 -5.36 -16.89 -5.70
CA PRO A 125 -6.41 -16.55 -4.75
C PRO A 125 -7.80 -16.96 -5.30
N ALA A 126 -8.72 -17.35 -4.42
CA ALA A 126 -9.99 -17.99 -4.78
C ALA A 126 -10.81 -17.18 -5.79
N ALA A 127 -11.01 -15.89 -5.57
CA ALA A 127 -11.80 -15.05 -6.47
C ALA A 127 -11.22 -15.03 -7.90
N LEU A 128 -9.89 -14.92 -8.05
CA LEU A 128 -9.22 -14.95 -9.33
C LEU A 128 -9.29 -16.37 -9.97
N ALA A 129 -9.08 -17.41 -9.15
CA ALA A 129 -9.17 -18.79 -9.62
C ALA A 129 -10.57 -19.10 -10.17
N ASN A 130 -11.64 -18.70 -9.48
CA ASN A 130 -13.02 -18.85 -9.91
C ASN A 130 -13.28 -18.14 -11.25
N LYS A 131 -12.80 -16.89 -11.36
CA LYS A 131 -12.90 -16.12 -12.61
C LYS A 131 -12.22 -16.82 -13.78
N LEU A 132 -11.00 -17.33 -13.58
CA LEU A 132 -10.24 -18.02 -14.63
C LEU A 132 -10.83 -19.38 -14.98
N ALA A 133 -11.34 -20.11 -14.01
CA ALA A 133 -12.02 -21.40 -14.20
C ALA A 133 -13.40 -21.25 -14.87
N GLY A 134 -14.02 -20.06 -14.78
CA GLY A 134 -15.39 -19.82 -15.22
C GLY A 134 -16.45 -20.51 -14.36
N VAL A 135 -16.06 -21.10 -13.23
CA VAL A 135 -16.93 -21.78 -12.26
C VAL A 135 -16.48 -21.46 -10.84
N ASN A 136 -17.42 -21.56 -9.90
CA ASN A 136 -17.08 -21.37 -8.49
C ASN A 136 -16.42 -22.63 -7.92
N LEU A 137 -15.09 -22.58 -7.74
CA LEU A 137 -14.29 -23.67 -7.17
C LEU A 137 -14.52 -23.87 -5.67
N THR A 138 -15.06 -22.86 -4.99
CA THR A 138 -15.45 -22.94 -3.58
C THR A 138 -16.84 -23.53 -3.38
N ALA A 139 -17.61 -23.77 -4.45
CA ALA A 139 -18.92 -24.38 -4.38
C ALA A 139 -18.83 -25.78 -3.73
N GLY A 140 -19.64 -25.99 -2.69
CA GLY A 140 -19.67 -27.25 -1.96
C GLY A 140 -18.64 -27.37 -0.83
N ILE A 141 -17.82 -26.36 -0.58
CA ILE A 141 -17.09 -26.27 0.69
C ILE A 141 -18.11 -26.02 1.80
N PRO A 142 -18.26 -26.96 2.77
CA PRO A 142 -19.27 -26.81 3.82
C PRO A 142 -18.95 -25.62 4.71
N ASP A 143 -19.99 -24.91 5.11
CA ASP A 143 -19.89 -23.98 6.23
C ASP A 143 -19.80 -24.79 7.53
N ASP A 144 -18.72 -24.62 8.26
CA ASP A 144 -18.48 -25.27 9.56
C ASP A 144 -19.12 -24.50 10.74
N GLY A 145 -19.98 -23.54 10.45
CA GLY A 145 -20.63 -22.67 11.44
C GLY A 145 -19.82 -21.40 11.76
N THR A 146 -18.67 -21.20 11.12
CA THR A 146 -17.87 -19.99 11.30
C THR A 146 -18.25 -18.86 10.32
N GLY A 147 -19.12 -19.12 9.34
CA GLY A 147 -19.51 -18.21 8.27
C GLY A 147 -18.49 -18.10 7.14
N TYR A 148 -17.65 -19.11 6.95
CA TYR A 148 -16.60 -19.12 5.93
C TYR A 148 -16.81 -20.16 4.82
N GLY A 149 -17.86 -20.97 4.88
CA GLY A 149 -18.21 -21.88 3.80
C GLY A 149 -18.55 -21.15 2.51
N ASN A 150 -18.05 -21.66 1.37
CA ASN A 150 -18.31 -21.10 0.05
C ASN A 150 -17.96 -19.60 -0.09
N VAL A 151 -16.82 -19.19 0.45
CA VAL A 151 -16.34 -17.81 0.52
C VAL A 151 -15.02 -17.65 -0.22
N ASP A 152 -14.87 -16.55 -0.96
CA ASP A 152 -13.64 -16.23 -1.68
C ASP A 152 -12.72 -15.33 -0.87
N ILE A 153 -13.28 -14.36 -0.18
CA ILE A 153 -12.57 -13.32 0.56
C ILE A 153 -13.10 -13.22 1.98
N LYS A 154 -12.20 -13.24 2.96
CA LYS A 154 -12.50 -12.84 4.35
C LYS A 154 -12.10 -11.39 4.55
N THR A 155 -12.96 -10.60 5.22
CA THR A 155 -12.62 -9.28 5.76
C THR A 155 -12.98 -9.16 7.23
N GLN A 156 -12.17 -8.43 8.00
CA GLN A 156 -12.47 -8.09 9.39
C GLN A 156 -11.97 -6.68 9.71
N PHE A 157 -12.75 -5.92 10.49
CA PHE A 157 -12.43 -4.55 10.86
C PHE A 157 -12.56 -4.32 12.35
N ASN A 158 -11.72 -3.44 12.89
CA ASN A 158 -11.64 -3.21 14.32
C ASN A 158 -12.86 -2.44 14.85
N VAL A 159 -13.70 -3.13 15.59
CA VAL A 159 -14.91 -2.55 16.20
C VAL A 159 -14.60 -1.55 17.31
N ASN A 160 -13.43 -1.63 17.92
CA ASN A 160 -13.00 -0.79 19.04
C ASN A 160 -12.26 0.49 18.63
N LEU A 161 -12.07 0.70 17.33
CA LEU A 161 -11.30 1.86 16.83
C LEU A 161 -11.89 3.18 17.31
N GLY A 162 -11.04 4.07 17.84
CA GLY A 162 -11.44 5.36 18.42
C GLY A 162 -11.71 5.35 19.92
N GLN A 163 -11.79 4.15 20.51
CA GLN A 163 -11.94 4.02 21.98
C GLN A 163 -10.63 4.44 22.70
N PRO A 164 -10.67 4.78 23.99
CA PRO A 164 -9.50 5.27 24.76
C PRO A 164 -8.25 4.36 24.64
N ASN A 165 -8.43 3.06 24.52
CA ASN A 165 -7.34 2.09 24.41
C ASN A 165 -7.10 1.60 22.98
N CYS A 166 -7.69 2.23 21.95
CA CYS A 166 -7.63 1.78 20.58
C CYS A 166 -7.63 2.98 19.62
N LEU A 167 -6.45 3.54 19.36
CA LEU A 167 -6.22 4.74 18.56
C LEU A 167 -7.17 5.88 19.00
N ALA A 168 -7.02 6.30 20.24
CA ALA A 168 -7.95 7.17 20.96
C ALA A 168 -8.39 8.39 20.14
N GLY A 169 -9.69 8.57 19.98
CA GLY A 169 -10.29 9.69 19.23
C GLY A 169 -10.26 9.58 17.71
N SER A 170 -9.69 8.53 17.13
CA SER A 170 -9.60 8.30 15.67
C SER A 170 -10.49 7.14 15.24
N SER A 171 -11.81 7.31 15.27
CA SER A 171 -12.77 6.31 14.77
C SER A 171 -12.81 6.23 13.25
N PHE A 172 -13.50 5.24 12.70
CA PHE A 172 -13.79 5.18 11.28
C PHE A 172 -14.77 6.27 10.86
N TYR A 173 -14.44 6.96 9.77
CA TYR A 173 -15.38 7.79 9.03
C TYR A 173 -16.18 6.92 8.06
N LEU A 174 -17.49 6.93 8.21
CA LEU A 174 -18.41 6.11 7.42
C LEU A 174 -19.09 6.87 6.26
N GLY A 175 -18.65 8.09 5.95
CA GLY A 175 -19.09 8.82 4.77
C GLY A 175 -18.55 8.20 3.48
N LEU A 176 -19.22 8.50 2.34
CA LEU A 176 -18.89 8.01 1.01
C LEU A 176 -18.14 9.03 0.16
N ASP A 177 -17.97 10.26 0.67
CA ASP A 177 -17.40 11.40 -0.03
C ASP A 177 -15.87 11.55 0.14
N GLY A 178 -15.24 10.68 0.95
CA GLY A 178 -13.80 10.71 1.23
C GLY A 178 -13.35 11.79 2.21
N ASN A 179 -14.25 12.66 2.71
CA ASN A 179 -13.90 13.79 3.58
C ASN A 179 -13.75 13.39 5.05
N ALA A 180 -12.86 12.46 5.34
CA ALA A 180 -12.69 11.87 6.67
C ALA A 180 -12.17 12.85 7.75
N GLY A 181 -11.58 13.98 7.37
CA GLY A 181 -10.97 14.90 8.32
C GLY A 181 -9.87 14.25 9.15
N GLY A 182 -10.02 14.25 10.47
CA GLY A 182 -9.09 13.56 11.40
C GLY A 182 -9.46 12.11 11.70
N GLN A 183 -10.50 11.57 11.09
CA GLN A 183 -10.92 10.18 11.24
C GLN A 183 -10.26 9.27 10.20
N VAL A 184 -10.32 7.95 10.41
CA VAL A 184 -9.83 6.96 9.43
C VAL A 184 -10.88 6.76 8.34
N ASN A 185 -10.54 7.04 7.08
CA ASN A 185 -11.42 6.84 5.94
C ASN A 185 -11.72 5.35 5.74
N PHE A 186 -12.91 4.90 6.15
CA PHE A 186 -13.29 3.49 6.06
C PHE A 186 -13.45 3.03 4.61
N ALA A 187 -13.95 3.86 3.72
CA ALA A 187 -14.11 3.49 2.31
C ALA A 187 -12.74 3.23 1.65
N ALA A 188 -11.74 4.08 1.90
CA ALA A 188 -10.38 3.85 1.39
C ALA A 188 -9.74 2.61 2.03
N THR A 189 -9.91 2.41 3.35
CA THR A 189 -9.41 1.22 4.05
C THR A 189 -10.04 -0.06 3.48
N LEU A 190 -11.36 -0.10 3.30
CA LEU A 190 -12.04 -1.27 2.74
C LEU A 190 -11.68 -1.52 1.28
N LEU A 191 -11.46 -0.45 0.48
CA LEU A 191 -11.04 -0.57 -0.91
C LEU A 191 -9.66 -1.23 -1.01
N HIS A 192 -8.73 -0.85 -0.12
CA HIS A 192 -7.42 -1.45 0.05
C HIS A 192 -7.55 -2.93 0.47
N GLU A 193 -8.31 -3.21 1.51
CA GLU A 193 -8.46 -4.57 2.03
C GLU A 193 -9.05 -5.53 1.00
N LEU A 194 -10.09 -5.12 0.26
CA LEU A 194 -10.62 -5.93 -0.82
C LEU A 194 -9.60 -6.16 -1.95
N GLY A 195 -8.69 -5.23 -2.18
CA GLY A 195 -7.55 -5.42 -3.10
C GLY A 195 -6.70 -6.65 -2.71
N HIS A 196 -6.42 -6.84 -1.42
CA HIS A 196 -5.74 -8.04 -0.92
C HIS A 196 -6.56 -9.31 -1.18
N GLY A 197 -7.84 -9.27 -0.91
CA GLY A 197 -8.76 -10.39 -1.17
C GLY A 197 -8.83 -10.79 -2.64
N LEU A 198 -8.75 -9.80 -3.54
CA LEU A 198 -8.75 -10.00 -4.98
C LEU A 198 -7.41 -10.51 -5.52
N GLY A 199 -6.35 -10.53 -4.71
CA GLY A 199 -5.06 -11.13 -5.06
C GLY A 199 -3.87 -10.18 -5.04
N PHE A 200 -4.01 -8.97 -4.51
CA PHE A 200 -2.86 -8.10 -4.25
C PHE A 200 -2.08 -8.62 -3.02
N SER A 201 -1.56 -9.81 -3.12
CA SER A 201 -0.84 -10.47 -2.02
C SER A 201 -0.03 -11.67 -2.50
N VAL A 202 1.09 -11.91 -1.83
CA VAL A 202 1.83 -13.17 -1.98
C VAL A 202 1.18 -14.28 -1.15
N VAL A 203 0.29 -15.06 -1.75
CA VAL A 203 -0.51 -16.07 -1.03
C VAL A 203 0.20 -17.39 -0.78
N SER A 204 1.32 -17.65 -1.48
CA SER A 204 1.99 -18.95 -1.48
C SER A 204 3.28 -18.98 -0.65
N VAL A 205 3.76 -17.84 -0.13
CA VAL A 205 5.06 -17.75 0.55
C VAL A 205 4.90 -17.26 1.98
N GLN A 206 5.48 -18.01 2.92
CA GLN A 206 5.72 -17.52 4.27
C GLN A 206 6.98 -16.63 4.24
N THR A 207 6.80 -15.32 4.25
CA THR A 207 7.89 -14.34 4.03
C THR A 207 8.99 -14.39 5.08
N SER A 208 8.68 -14.82 6.31
CA SER A 208 9.67 -14.98 7.41
C SER A 208 10.69 -16.09 7.16
N THR A 209 10.34 -17.10 6.39
CA THR A 209 11.20 -18.25 6.04
C THR A 209 11.57 -18.28 4.56
N GLY A 210 10.80 -17.64 3.70
CA GLY A 210 10.86 -17.75 2.25
C GLY A 210 10.33 -19.08 1.72
N TYR A 211 9.70 -19.91 2.57
CA TYR A 211 9.13 -21.22 2.20
C TYR A 211 7.86 -21.03 1.38
N ARG A 212 7.66 -21.91 0.40
CA ARG A 212 6.40 -21.99 -0.37
C ARG A 212 5.50 -23.06 0.21
N ILE A 213 4.18 -22.86 0.06
CA ILE A 213 3.21 -23.88 0.40
C ILE A 213 3.33 -25.06 -0.58
N ASN A 214 3.19 -26.29 -0.08
CA ASN A 214 3.22 -27.51 -0.89
C ASN A 214 1.99 -27.61 -1.81
N ALA A 215 1.99 -28.53 -2.76
CA ALA A 215 0.92 -28.69 -3.74
C ALA A 215 -0.45 -29.03 -3.11
N GLU A 216 -0.46 -29.66 -1.94
CA GLU A 216 -1.66 -30.02 -1.16
C GLU A 216 -2.23 -28.84 -0.36
N GLY A 217 -1.51 -27.70 -0.29
CA GLY A 217 -1.95 -26.55 0.51
C GLY A 217 -1.86 -26.71 2.02
N SER A 218 -1.17 -27.74 2.49
CA SER A 218 -1.18 -28.18 3.90
C SER A 218 0.00 -27.71 4.73
N ALA A 219 1.14 -27.37 4.11
CA ALA A 219 2.35 -26.96 4.81
C ALA A 219 3.27 -26.07 3.98
N TYR A 220 3.96 -25.14 4.65
CA TYR A 220 5.09 -24.42 4.05
C TYR A 220 6.35 -25.27 4.11
N VAL A 221 7.01 -25.45 2.96
CA VAL A 221 8.18 -26.33 2.80
C VAL A 221 9.37 -25.58 2.22
N ALA A 222 10.56 -25.94 2.67
CA ALA A 222 11.81 -25.32 2.20
C ALA A 222 12.07 -25.59 0.70
N ASN A 223 11.69 -26.78 0.22
CA ASN A 223 11.87 -27.23 -1.15
C ASN A 223 10.59 -27.90 -1.66
N GLY A 224 10.33 -27.82 -2.97
CA GLY A 224 9.19 -28.51 -3.61
C GLY A 224 7.82 -27.82 -3.45
N GLY A 225 7.74 -26.68 -2.75
CA GLY A 225 6.51 -25.89 -2.70
C GLY A 225 6.25 -25.14 -4.00
N LEU A 226 4.96 -24.88 -4.29
CA LEU A 226 4.52 -24.24 -5.53
C LEU A 226 4.50 -22.71 -5.41
N PRO A 227 4.88 -21.96 -6.47
CA PRO A 227 4.74 -20.52 -6.51
C PRO A 227 3.27 -20.12 -6.67
N SER A 228 2.98 -18.85 -6.39
CA SER A 228 1.74 -18.22 -6.85
C SER A 228 1.96 -17.40 -8.11
N VAL A 229 0.86 -17.05 -8.78
CA VAL A 229 0.87 -16.13 -9.93
C VAL A 229 1.55 -14.79 -9.62
N TRP A 230 1.48 -14.33 -8.39
CA TRP A 230 2.15 -13.12 -7.88
C TRP A 230 3.66 -13.17 -8.07
N GLU A 231 4.30 -14.31 -7.75
CA GLU A 231 5.74 -14.47 -7.82
C GLU A 231 6.32 -14.39 -9.24
N GLU A 232 5.51 -14.55 -10.26
CA GLU A 232 5.94 -14.45 -11.66
C GLU A 232 6.41 -13.03 -12.02
N PHE A 233 5.87 -12.04 -11.34
CA PHE A 233 6.11 -10.64 -11.65
C PHE A 233 7.09 -9.95 -10.69
N MET A 234 7.64 -10.67 -9.71
CA MET A 234 8.59 -10.09 -8.77
C MET A 234 10.05 -10.28 -9.23
N TYR A 235 10.78 -9.19 -9.31
CA TYR A 235 12.19 -9.19 -9.68
C TYR A 235 13.01 -8.40 -8.65
N ASP A 236 14.00 -9.04 -8.04
CA ASP A 236 14.93 -8.39 -7.11
C ASP A 236 16.13 -7.79 -7.86
N ASN A 237 16.26 -6.47 -7.80
CA ASN A 237 17.29 -5.71 -8.46
C ASN A 237 18.68 -5.95 -7.88
N THR A 238 18.77 -6.29 -6.59
CA THR A 238 20.03 -6.58 -5.91
C THR A 238 20.53 -7.97 -6.28
N ALA A 239 19.68 -8.98 -6.15
CA ALA A 239 20.00 -10.36 -6.52
C ALA A 239 20.00 -10.56 -8.05
N ARG A 240 19.41 -9.66 -8.83
CA ARG A 240 19.20 -9.76 -10.28
C ARG A 240 18.47 -11.04 -10.68
N LYS A 241 17.48 -11.42 -9.90
CA LYS A 241 16.71 -12.65 -10.08
C LYS A 241 15.21 -12.41 -10.00
N ASN A 242 14.44 -13.15 -10.79
CA ASN A 242 13.01 -13.29 -10.58
C ASN A 242 12.77 -14.21 -9.37
N TRP A 243 11.75 -13.93 -8.56
CA TRP A 243 11.41 -14.72 -7.37
C TRP A 243 11.14 -16.19 -7.66
N LEU A 244 10.62 -16.52 -8.85
CA LEU A 244 10.46 -17.93 -9.27
C LEU A 244 11.76 -18.72 -9.19
N ASN A 245 12.89 -18.07 -9.48
CA ASN A 245 14.23 -18.68 -9.56
C ASN A 245 15.03 -18.55 -8.26
N MET A 246 14.42 -18.01 -7.20
CA MET A 246 15.08 -17.86 -5.90
C MET A 246 14.90 -19.09 -5.03
N THR A 247 15.95 -19.41 -4.26
CA THR A 247 15.85 -20.31 -3.10
C THR A 247 15.02 -19.66 -1.98
N SER A 248 14.59 -20.47 -1.02
CA SER A 248 13.87 -19.95 0.16
C SER A 248 14.68 -18.90 0.94
N ALA A 249 16.00 -19.12 1.08
CA ALA A 249 16.89 -18.17 1.75
C ALA A 249 16.98 -16.84 0.98
N GLU A 250 17.07 -16.88 -0.35
CA GLU A 250 17.10 -15.67 -1.19
C GLU A 250 15.77 -14.91 -1.12
N ARG A 251 14.62 -15.60 -1.16
CA ARG A 251 13.29 -14.95 -1.01
C ARG A 251 13.15 -14.26 0.35
N ARG A 252 13.61 -14.91 1.43
CA ARG A 252 13.61 -14.31 2.77
C ARG A 252 14.42 -13.01 2.82
N VAL A 253 15.61 -13.01 2.23
CA VAL A 253 16.47 -11.80 2.16
C VAL A 253 15.82 -10.73 1.30
N SER A 254 15.26 -11.11 0.15
CA SER A 254 14.58 -10.18 -0.76
C SER A 254 13.37 -9.51 -0.12
N ALA A 255 12.62 -10.21 0.76
CA ALA A 255 11.46 -9.65 1.45
C ALA A 255 11.79 -8.52 2.44
N ILE A 256 13.05 -8.36 2.80
CA ILE A 256 13.57 -7.32 3.72
C ILE A 256 14.69 -6.49 3.06
N ASN A 257 14.74 -6.43 1.74
CA ASN A 257 15.72 -5.67 0.96
C ASN A 257 15.11 -4.33 0.49
N PRO A 258 15.31 -3.21 1.22
CA PRO A 258 14.65 -1.96 0.92
C PRO A 258 14.90 -1.48 -0.52
N LEU A 259 13.83 -1.11 -1.23
CA LEU A 259 13.85 -0.66 -2.63
C LEU A 259 14.43 -1.69 -3.63
N GLY A 260 14.64 -2.93 -3.20
CA GLY A 260 15.25 -3.97 -4.02
C GLY A 260 14.27 -4.72 -4.91
N LEU A 261 12.99 -4.80 -4.54
CA LEU A 261 12.02 -5.65 -5.21
C LEU A 261 11.08 -4.85 -6.12
N ALA A 262 11.11 -5.14 -7.42
CA ALA A 262 10.30 -4.47 -8.44
C ALA A 262 9.21 -5.40 -8.99
N TRP A 263 8.07 -4.83 -9.36
CA TRP A 263 7.00 -5.49 -10.10
C TRP A 263 7.22 -5.34 -11.60
N THR A 264 7.20 -6.44 -12.35
CA THR A 264 7.56 -6.48 -13.78
C THR A 264 6.36 -6.65 -14.72
N GLY A 265 5.14 -6.71 -14.19
CA GLY A 265 3.93 -6.87 -14.99
C GLY A 265 3.71 -5.71 -15.94
N ALA A 266 3.36 -6.01 -17.18
CA ALA A 266 3.32 -5.03 -18.27
C ALA A 266 2.28 -3.93 -18.04
N ASN A 267 1.11 -4.26 -17.45
CA ASN A 267 0.07 -3.27 -17.18
C ASN A 267 0.52 -2.28 -16.10
N SER A 268 1.14 -2.77 -15.01
CA SER A 268 1.66 -1.93 -13.93
C SER A 268 2.82 -1.05 -14.40
N VAL A 269 3.73 -1.59 -15.21
CA VAL A 269 4.86 -0.83 -15.79
C VAL A 269 4.35 0.28 -16.71
N ALA A 270 3.37 0.00 -17.57
CA ALA A 270 2.74 1.03 -18.41
C ALA A 270 2.00 2.08 -17.55
N GLY A 271 1.28 1.62 -16.54
CA GLY A 271 0.57 2.48 -15.58
C GLY A 271 1.51 3.36 -14.75
N ALA A 272 2.75 2.97 -14.52
CA ALA A 272 3.74 3.71 -13.71
C ALA A 272 4.07 5.12 -14.26
N SER A 273 3.58 5.46 -15.46
CA SER A 273 3.63 6.83 -16.00
C SER A 273 2.97 7.86 -15.08
N ILE A 274 2.01 7.46 -14.23
CA ILE A 274 1.37 8.33 -13.23
C ILE A 274 2.32 8.77 -12.10
N LEU A 275 3.37 8.00 -11.84
CA LEU A 275 4.33 8.30 -10.79
C LEU A 275 5.11 9.57 -11.15
N ARG A 276 5.20 10.47 -10.19
CA ARG A 276 5.91 11.75 -10.33
C ARG A 276 7.42 11.56 -10.34
N SER A 277 8.16 12.59 -10.72
CA SER A 277 9.61 12.61 -10.56
C SER A 277 9.98 12.41 -9.09
N GLN A 278 11.06 11.65 -8.83
CA GLN A 278 11.50 11.33 -7.47
C GLN A 278 11.76 12.59 -6.66
N PRO A 279 11.05 12.83 -5.57
CA PRO A 279 11.37 13.91 -4.64
C PRO A 279 12.74 13.66 -4.00
N ILE A 280 13.58 14.68 -3.97
CA ILE A 280 14.88 14.62 -3.32
C ILE A 280 15.10 15.83 -2.42
N LEU A 281 15.80 15.61 -1.32
CA LEU A 281 16.36 16.64 -0.48
C LEU A 281 17.78 16.94 -0.97
N LYS A 282 18.07 18.19 -1.25
CA LYS A 282 19.42 18.71 -1.49
C LYS A 282 19.92 19.41 -0.24
N ALA A 283 21.18 19.19 0.10
CA ALA A 283 21.83 19.86 1.21
C ALA A 283 23.07 20.57 0.71
N ALA A 284 23.02 21.90 0.69
CA ALA A 284 24.17 22.75 0.38
C ALA A 284 25.00 22.97 1.64
N THR A 285 26.28 22.60 1.59
CA THR A 285 27.26 22.80 2.65
C THR A 285 28.21 23.94 2.26
N PRO A 286 29.01 24.47 3.17
CA PRO A 286 30.03 25.46 2.84
C PRO A 286 31.06 25.00 1.80
N THR A 287 31.21 23.69 1.59
CA THR A 287 32.22 23.09 0.69
C THR A 287 31.62 22.46 -0.57
N GLY A 288 30.30 22.49 -0.74
CA GLY A 288 29.61 21.91 -1.91
C GLY A 288 28.21 21.44 -1.58
N VAL A 289 27.62 20.67 -2.51
CA VAL A 289 26.29 20.10 -2.37
C VAL A 289 26.41 18.59 -2.17
N LEU A 290 25.74 18.05 -1.14
CA LEU A 290 25.66 16.61 -0.93
C LEU A 290 24.83 15.94 -2.03
N PRO A 291 25.06 14.64 -2.31
CA PRO A 291 24.20 13.88 -3.21
C PRO A 291 22.73 14.00 -2.82
N GLY A 292 21.83 13.99 -3.79
CA GLY A 292 20.40 14.05 -3.56
C GLY A 292 19.94 12.91 -2.65
N ILE A 293 19.19 13.24 -1.61
CA ILE A 293 18.68 12.32 -0.59
C ILE A 293 17.20 12.06 -0.89
N ASN A 294 16.80 10.81 -1.02
CA ASN A 294 15.39 10.45 -1.09
C ASN A 294 14.72 10.76 0.25
N TYR A 295 13.47 11.19 0.20
CA TYR A 295 12.65 11.41 1.39
C TYR A 295 11.21 10.98 1.14
N SER A 296 10.50 10.70 2.22
CA SER A 296 9.05 10.47 2.23
C SER A 296 8.36 11.59 3.00
N ALA A 297 7.28 12.14 2.47
CA ALA A 297 6.48 13.12 3.20
C ALA A 297 5.84 12.47 4.44
N SER A 298 5.64 13.25 5.51
CA SER A 298 4.84 12.79 6.64
C SER A 298 3.36 12.75 6.29
N ALA A 299 2.61 11.80 6.87
CA ALA A 299 1.15 11.68 6.70
C ALA A 299 0.36 12.78 7.46
N PHE A 300 1.04 13.69 8.14
CA PHE A 300 0.47 14.76 8.95
C PHE A 300 1.23 16.08 8.72
N GLY A 301 0.61 17.17 9.12
CA GLY A 301 1.13 18.53 8.86
C GLY A 301 0.88 18.98 7.41
N PRO A 302 1.43 20.12 6.99
CA PRO A 302 1.23 20.65 5.66
C PRO A 302 1.96 19.81 4.60
N THR A 303 1.33 19.70 3.42
CA THR A 303 1.92 19.02 2.25
C THR A 303 3.23 19.70 1.83
N LEU A 304 4.26 18.89 1.58
CA LEU A 304 5.53 19.38 1.09
C LEU A 304 5.43 19.78 -0.40
N PRO A 305 5.86 20.98 -0.77
CA PRO A 305 5.95 21.35 -2.18
C PRO A 305 7.09 20.57 -2.88
N ALA A 306 6.94 20.33 -4.17
CA ALA A 306 7.95 19.60 -4.95
C ALA A 306 9.32 20.29 -4.98
N VAL A 307 9.33 21.62 -4.91
CA VAL A 307 10.55 22.45 -4.87
C VAL A 307 10.36 23.57 -3.84
N ALA A 308 11.23 23.66 -2.85
CA ALA A 308 11.23 24.73 -1.86
C ALA A 308 12.56 24.81 -1.09
N SER A 309 12.91 25.97 -0.58
CA SER A 309 13.90 26.09 0.46
C SER A 309 13.27 25.69 1.80
N LEU A 310 13.87 24.74 2.50
CA LEU A 310 13.45 24.37 3.86
C LEU A 310 14.14 25.24 4.91
N GLY A 311 15.39 25.61 4.67
CA GLY A 311 16.18 26.45 5.60
C GLY A 311 17.43 25.77 6.14
N ALA A 312 18.05 26.40 7.13
CA ALA A 312 19.25 25.89 7.78
C ALA A 312 18.95 24.64 8.60
N LEU A 313 19.77 23.61 8.42
CA LEU A 313 19.70 22.41 9.25
C LEU A 313 20.27 22.65 10.65
N ALA A 314 19.73 21.95 11.63
CA ALA A 314 20.21 21.93 13.01
C ALA A 314 20.19 20.52 13.59
N THR A 315 21.00 20.28 14.62
CA THR A 315 20.97 19.07 15.42
C THR A 315 20.48 19.40 16.83
N ILE A 316 19.91 18.40 17.49
CA ILE A 316 19.56 18.44 18.90
C ILE A 316 20.56 17.60 19.69
N THR A 317 20.73 17.94 20.96
CA THR A 317 21.54 17.17 21.92
C THR A 317 20.63 16.43 22.90
N PRO A 318 21.04 15.26 23.44
CA PRO A 318 20.31 14.62 24.52
C PRO A 318 20.06 15.57 25.70
N GLN A 319 18.87 15.49 26.28
CA GLN A 319 18.46 16.33 27.42
C GLN A 319 18.01 15.46 28.58
N ALA A 320 18.19 15.98 29.80
CA ALA A 320 17.82 15.24 31.00
C ALA A 320 16.31 14.96 31.03
N GLY A 321 15.94 13.71 31.38
CA GLY A 321 14.56 13.27 31.52
C GLY A 321 13.85 12.96 30.22
N GLU A 322 14.54 12.98 29.05
CA GLU A 322 13.89 12.56 27.80
C GLU A 322 13.78 11.05 27.69
N THR A 323 12.65 10.56 27.22
CA THR A 323 12.43 9.13 26.89
C THR A 323 13.02 8.78 25.54
N GLY A 324 13.20 9.79 24.67
CA GLY A 324 13.83 9.65 23.37
C GLY A 324 13.91 10.97 22.62
N PRO A 325 14.67 11.05 21.51
CA PRO A 325 14.94 12.30 20.81
C PRO A 325 13.67 13.05 20.42
N GLY A 326 13.44 14.22 21.03
CA GLY A 326 12.30 15.09 20.76
C GLY A 326 10.94 14.58 21.25
N CYS A 327 10.91 13.61 22.17
CA CYS A 327 9.66 13.11 22.74
C CYS A 327 9.08 14.05 23.81
N GLU A 328 9.91 14.82 24.48
CA GLU A 328 9.54 15.84 25.47
C GLU A 328 9.75 17.24 24.89
N PRO A 329 9.14 18.28 25.50
CA PRO A 329 9.43 19.66 25.15
C PRO A 329 10.94 19.95 25.24
N PHE A 330 11.46 20.69 24.28
CA PHE A 330 12.88 20.99 24.22
C PHE A 330 13.31 21.95 25.34
N ASN A 331 14.45 21.69 25.95
CA ASN A 331 15.07 22.58 26.88
C ASN A 331 15.56 23.88 26.20
N ALA A 332 16.01 24.87 26.99
CA ALA A 332 16.44 26.17 26.45
C ALA A 332 17.57 26.06 25.43
N ALA A 333 18.53 25.13 25.62
CA ALA A 333 19.68 24.96 24.73
C ALA A 333 19.23 24.40 23.36
N ASN A 334 18.43 23.33 23.35
CA ASN A 334 17.88 22.74 22.11
C ASN A 334 16.91 23.73 21.43
N THR A 335 16.06 24.43 22.18
CA THR A 335 15.17 25.48 21.65
C THR A 335 15.97 26.57 20.94
N ALA A 336 17.04 27.06 21.53
CA ALA A 336 17.91 28.06 20.89
C ALA A 336 18.62 27.52 19.65
N ALA A 337 19.02 26.22 19.64
CA ALA A 337 19.70 25.58 18.53
C ALA A 337 18.79 25.43 17.29
N ILE A 338 17.47 25.13 17.47
CA ILE A 338 16.54 24.78 16.39
C ILE A 338 15.59 25.91 16.00
N ARG A 339 15.49 26.99 16.76
CA ARG A 339 14.60 28.13 16.46
C ARG A 339 14.92 28.71 15.07
N GLY A 340 13.89 28.78 14.20
CA GLY A 340 14.01 29.26 12.81
C GLY A 340 14.79 28.33 11.88
N LYS A 341 15.01 27.08 12.32
CA LYS A 341 15.77 26.08 11.55
C LYS A 341 14.99 24.77 11.38
N VAL A 342 15.59 23.82 10.69
CA VAL A 342 15.06 22.47 10.42
C VAL A 342 15.90 21.46 11.20
N PRO A 343 15.48 21.03 12.41
CA PRO A 343 16.18 20.01 13.16
C PRO A 343 16.10 18.64 12.51
N ILE A 344 17.17 17.85 12.66
CA ILE A 344 17.25 16.43 12.28
C ILE A 344 17.00 15.61 13.54
N ILE A 345 15.82 14.98 13.65
CA ILE A 345 15.39 14.24 14.84
C ILE A 345 15.31 12.74 14.50
N SER A 346 16.00 11.90 15.29
CA SER A 346 15.97 10.46 15.10
C SER A 346 14.62 9.87 15.55
N ARG A 347 14.17 8.83 14.83
CA ARG A 347 13.06 7.96 15.21
C ARG A 347 13.32 7.28 16.55
N GLY A 348 12.27 6.92 17.29
CA GLY A 348 12.29 6.10 18.50
C GLY A 348 11.52 6.72 19.66
N ALA A 349 11.10 5.86 20.57
CA ALA A 349 10.39 6.11 21.81
C ALA A 349 8.96 6.68 21.68
N CYS A 350 8.70 7.70 20.88
CA CYS A 350 7.37 8.29 20.70
C CYS A 350 6.99 8.47 19.23
N GLY A 351 5.71 8.79 19.00
CA GLY A 351 5.15 9.02 17.66
C GLY A 351 5.80 10.22 16.93
N PHE A 352 5.83 10.17 15.61
CA PHE A 352 6.45 11.23 14.79
C PHE A 352 5.78 12.58 14.96
N ALA A 353 4.44 12.61 15.04
CA ALA A 353 3.69 13.84 15.23
C ALA A 353 4.07 14.54 16.53
N VAL A 354 4.33 13.80 17.62
CA VAL A 354 4.80 14.34 18.91
C VAL A 354 6.15 15.05 18.74
N LYS A 355 7.10 14.41 18.04
CA LYS A 355 8.43 14.99 17.78
C LYS A 355 8.35 16.30 16.99
N VAL A 356 7.52 16.30 15.93
CA VAL A 356 7.33 17.47 15.09
C VAL A 356 6.60 18.58 15.85
N LYS A 357 5.61 18.23 16.67
CA LYS A 357 4.89 19.20 17.52
C LYS A 357 5.81 19.85 18.55
N ASN A 358 6.66 19.09 19.21
CA ASN A 358 7.64 19.64 20.16
C ASN A 358 8.65 20.55 19.46
N ALA A 359 9.13 20.20 18.26
CA ALA A 359 9.99 21.07 17.46
C ALA A 359 9.29 22.36 17.03
N GLN A 360 8.03 22.27 16.57
CA GLN A 360 7.20 23.43 16.25
C GLN A 360 7.06 24.37 17.46
N ASN A 361 6.75 23.83 18.62
CA ASN A 361 6.60 24.62 19.86
C ASN A 361 7.92 25.30 20.26
N ALA A 362 9.07 24.71 19.91
CA ALA A 362 10.39 25.31 20.08
C ALA A 362 10.78 26.32 18.99
N GLY A 363 9.89 26.54 18.00
CA GLY A 363 10.08 27.52 16.93
C GLY A 363 10.86 27.01 15.72
N ALA A 364 10.94 25.70 15.50
CA ALA A 364 11.43 25.11 14.24
C ALA A 364 10.50 25.48 13.08
N VAL A 365 11.04 25.55 11.85
CA VAL A 365 10.28 25.86 10.62
C VAL A 365 10.00 24.63 9.77
N GLY A 366 10.55 23.48 10.12
CA GLY A 366 10.33 22.18 9.52
C GLY A 366 11.11 21.13 10.30
N VAL A 367 10.94 19.83 9.99
CA VAL A 367 11.65 18.73 10.67
C VAL A 367 12.07 17.67 9.67
N LEU A 368 13.30 17.18 9.77
CA LEU A 368 13.73 15.93 9.12
C LEU A 368 13.73 14.82 10.17
N LEU A 369 12.94 13.77 9.91
CA LEU A 369 12.82 12.60 10.75
C LEU A 369 13.73 11.50 10.22
N ALA A 370 14.86 11.26 10.88
CA ALA A 370 15.82 10.25 10.48
C ALA A 370 15.43 8.88 11.04
N ASN A 371 15.39 7.85 10.21
CA ASN A 371 15.20 6.48 10.69
C ASN A 371 16.32 6.10 11.70
N ASN A 372 16.03 5.18 12.59
CA ASN A 372 16.98 4.64 13.57
C ASN A 372 17.44 3.21 13.24
N VAL A 373 16.97 2.68 12.10
CA VAL A 373 17.39 1.42 11.48
C VAL A 373 17.62 1.66 9.98
N ALA A 374 18.34 0.76 9.33
CA ALA A 374 18.54 0.86 7.87
C ALA A 374 17.20 0.82 7.11
N GLY A 375 17.12 1.54 5.99
CA GLY A 375 15.95 1.60 5.11
C GLY A 375 15.16 2.89 5.22
N ASP A 376 14.13 2.99 4.37
CA ASP A 376 13.23 4.14 4.30
C ASP A 376 12.30 4.22 5.52
N ILE A 377 11.68 5.36 5.67
CA ILE A 377 10.73 5.64 6.74
C ILE A 377 9.56 6.44 6.16
N ALA A 378 8.33 6.00 6.42
CA ALA A 378 7.11 6.77 6.18
C ALA A 378 6.58 7.26 7.53
N PRO A 379 6.74 8.56 7.87
CA PRO A 379 6.29 9.06 9.14
C PRO A 379 4.75 9.15 9.19
N GLY A 380 4.13 8.14 9.78
CA GLY A 380 2.69 8.09 10.04
C GLY A 380 2.27 8.86 11.29
N GLY A 381 0.97 8.89 11.53
CA GLY A 381 0.32 9.56 12.67
C GLY A 381 -0.57 10.71 12.22
N ALA A 382 -1.31 11.29 13.16
CA ALA A 382 -2.17 12.46 12.93
C ALA A 382 -2.03 13.44 14.09
N ASP A 383 -1.88 14.72 13.77
CA ASP A 383 -2.00 15.83 14.71
C ASP A 383 -2.39 17.10 13.91
N PRO A 384 -3.66 17.51 13.95
CA PRO A 384 -4.14 18.67 13.20
C PRO A 384 -3.53 20.00 13.65
N THR A 385 -2.83 20.01 14.79
CA THR A 385 -2.14 21.19 15.33
C THR A 385 -0.70 21.32 14.84
N VAL A 386 -0.18 20.34 14.09
CA VAL A 386 1.11 20.45 13.41
C VAL A 386 0.95 21.28 12.15
N THR A 387 1.63 22.42 12.10
CA THR A 387 1.55 23.40 11.00
C THR A 387 2.89 23.62 10.30
N ILE A 388 3.95 22.92 10.70
CA ILE A 388 5.25 22.95 10.02
C ILE A 388 5.45 21.66 9.19
N PRO A 389 6.14 21.73 8.05
CA PRO A 389 6.39 20.58 7.20
C PRO A 389 7.39 19.60 7.84
N SER A 390 7.22 18.31 7.54
CA SER A 390 8.19 17.29 7.95
C SER A 390 8.36 16.19 6.90
N ALA A 391 9.55 15.58 6.90
CA ALA A 391 9.89 14.51 5.99
C ALA A 391 10.73 13.43 6.67
N GLY A 392 10.48 12.17 6.30
CA GLY A 392 11.29 11.02 6.68
C GLY A 392 12.49 10.82 5.76
N ILE A 393 13.64 10.50 6.33
CA ILE A 393 14.87 10.16 5.62
C ILE A 393 15.48 8.88 6.22
N THR A 394 16.33 8.19 5.44
CA THR A 394 17.03 7.01 5.93
C THR A 394 17.97 7.35 7.10
N GLN A 395 18.35 6.34 7.89
CA GLN A 395 19.34 6.49 8.95
C GLN A 395 20.67 7.06 8.38
N ALA A 396 21.19 6.45 7.32
CA ALA A 396 22.44 6.88 6.71
C ALA A 396 22.42 8.34 6.22
N ALA A 397 21.29 8.78 5.64
CA ALA A 397 21.11 10.17 5.24
C ALA A 397 21.07 11.11 6.47
N GLY A 398 20.36 10.72 7.51
CA GLY A 398 20.32 11.47 8.77
C GLY A 398 21.69 11.64 9.40
N ASP A 399 22.47 10.58 9.44
CA ASP A 399 23.84 10.61 10.01
C ASP A 399 24.78 11.47 9.15
N ALA A 400 24.71 11.35 7.81
CA ALA A 400 25.49 12.19 6.90
C ALA A 400 25.15 13.69 7.05
N LEU A 401 23.86 14.04 7.17
CA LEU A 401 23.44 15.42 7.40
C LEU A 401 23.86 15.95 8.77
N LYS A 402 23.77 15.16 9.84
CA LYS A 402 24.25 15.54 11.17
C LYS A 402 25.76 15.76 11.17
N ALA A 403 26.52 14.90 10.50
CA ALA A 403 27.96 15.07 10.33
C ALA A 403 28.29 16.34 9.54
N ALA A 404 27.55 16.63 8.47
CA ALA A 404 27.73 17.88 7.69
C ALA A 404 27.44 19.13 8.52
N VAL A 405 26.37 19.12 9.36
CA VAL A 405 26.06 20.22 10.28
C VAL A 405 27.19 20.41 11.31
N ALA A 406 27.70 19.30 11.86
CA ALA A 406 28.82 19.36 12.83
C ALA A 406 30.13 19.84 12.20
N ALA A 407 30.38 19.53 10.92
CA ALA A 407 31.57 19.96 10.19
C ALA A 407 31.48 21.41 9.66
N ALA A 408 30.29 22.00 9.60
CA ALA A 408 30.08 23.35 9.13
C ALA A 408 30.69 24.36 10.12
N LYS A 409 31.94 24.78 9.83
CA LYS A 409 32.68 25.76 10.66
C LYS A 409 32.41 27.20 10.18
N PRO A 410 32.59 28.22 11.06
CA PRO A 410 32.58 29.61 10.61
C PRO A 410 33.60 29.83 9.49
N TYR A 411 33.15 30.42 8.37
CA TYR A 411 34.03 30.72 7.24
C TYR A 411 34.55 32.15 7.35
N GLY A 412 35.89 32.29 7.53
CA GLY A 412 36.61 33.56 7.52
C GLY A 412 36.49 34.43 8.79
N THR A 413 37.23 35.56 8.75
CA THR A 413 37.30 36.53 9.87
C THR A 413 36.03 37.38 10.05
N ARG A 414 35.06 37.28 9.17
CA ARG A 414 33.70 37.79 9.35
C ARG A 414 32.81 36.61 9.73
N ALA A 415 32.54 36.49 11.02
CA ALA A 415 31.87 35.40 11.70
C ALA A 415 30.42 35.12 11.21
N GLN A 416 30.26 34.61 9.98
CA GLN A 416 29.04 33.88 9.63
C GLN A 416 29.36 32.39 9.80
N PRO A 417 28.72 31.69 10.74
CA PRO A 417 28.90 30.27 10.86
C PRO A 417 28.49 29.63 9.53
N GLY A 418 29.33 28.75 9.00
CA GLY A 418 28.94 27.90 7.86
C GLY A 418 27.66 27.18 8.23
N VAL A 419 26.66 27.24 7.38
CA VAL A 419 25.38 26.55 7.60
C VAL A 419 25.17 25.52 6.50
N VAL A 420 24.48 24.44 6.85
CA VAL A 420 23.97 23.47 5.86
C VAL A 420 22.53 23.88 5.54
N ILE A 421 22.27 24.22 4.29
CA ILE A 421 20.93 24.64 3.84
C ILE A 421 20.26 23.47 3.13
N ALA A 422 19.10 23.07 3.64
CA ALA A 422 18.25 22.07 3.00
C ALA A 422 17.25 22.71 2.03
N SER A 423 17.02 22.05 0.91
CA SER A 423 15.99 22.40 -0.07
C SER A 423 15.37 21.16 -0.67
N LEU A 424 14.09 21.23 -1.00
CA LEU A 424 13.38 20.22 -1.76
C LEU A 424 13.62 20.45 -3.25
N ALA A 425 13.77 19.35 -3.97
CA ALA A 425 13.90 19.33 -5.43
C ALA A 425 13.34 18.03 -5.97
N THR A 426 13.30 17.87 -7.28
CA THR A 426 12.96 16.59 -7.93
C THR A 426 14.13 16.11 -8.77
N ASP A 427 14.26 14.79 -8.90
CA ASP A 427 15.12 14.14 -9.87
C ASP A 427 14.25 13.71 -11.06
N PRO A 428 14.32 14.39 -12.21
CA PRO A 428 13.45 14.09 -13.35
C PRO A 428 13.82 12.76 -14.05
N THR A 429 15.00 12.20 -13.76
CA THR A 429 15.47 10.95 -14.36
C THR A 429 14.93 9.71 -13.64
N ARG A 430 14.34 9.88 -12.46
CA ARG A 430 13.78 8.79 -11.66
C ARG A 430 12.33 9.07 -11.31
N LYS A 431 11.54 7.98 -11.19
CA LYS A 431 10.16 8.02 -10.71
C LYS A 431 10.10 7.66 -9.23
N ALA A 432 9.30 8.39 -8.48
CA ALA A 432 9.03 8.07 -7.08
C ALA A 432 8.27 6.74 -6.98
N GLY A 433 8.77 5.78 -6.17
CA GLY A 433 8.16 4.47 -6.05
C GLY A 433 8.45 3.51 -7.21
N ALA A 434 9.44 3.84 -8.09
CA ALA A 434 9.88 2.95 -9.15
C ALA A 434 11.40 2.77 -9.14
N ASP A 435 11.87 1.70 -9.76
CA ASP A 435 13.29 1.46 -9.98
C ASP A 435 13.84 2.26 -11.19
N ALA A 436 15.13 2.08 -11.50
CA ALA A 436 15.78 2.77 -12.60
C ALA A 436 15.22 2.43 -14.00
N LEU A 437 14.46 1.34 -14.13
CA LEU A 437 13.77 0.95 -15.37
C LEU A 437 12.31 1.40 -15.40
N GLY A 438 11.85 2.16 -14.39
CA GLY A 438 10.49 2.63 -14.28
C GLY A 438 9.49 1.58 -13.79
N ARG A 439 9.96 0.45 -13.25
CA ARG A 439 9.10 -0.61 -12.71
C ARG A 439 8.69 -0.27 -11.29
N PRO A 440 7.37 -0.32 -10.94
CA PRO A 440 6.91 -0.03 -9.58
C PRO A 440 7.59 -0.92 -8.54
N LEU A 441 7.95 -0.34 -7.40
CA LEU A 441 8.59 -1.06 -6.29
C LEU A 441 7.56 -1.62 -5.33
N LEU A 442 7.80 -2.84 -4.84
CA LEU A 442 7.06 -3.45 -3.75
C LEU A 442 7.67 -3.07 -2.40
N TYR A 443 6.85 -3.14 -1.36
CA TYR A 443 7.26 -2.85 0.01
C TYR A 443 8.13 -3.96 0.59
N THR A 444 9.41 -3.64 0.81
CA THR A 444 10.41 -4.54 1.40
C THR A 444 11.18 -3.79 2.48
N PRO A 445 10.60 -3.62 3.68
CA PRO A 445 11.27 -2.90 4.78
C PRO A 445 12.48 -3.70 5.30
N SER A 446 13.46 -3.03 5.91
CA SER A 446 14.64 -3.68 6.48
C SER A 446 14.35 -4.64 7.65
N VAL A 447 13.18 -4.50 8.26
CA VAL A 447 12.64 -5.41 9.27
C VAL A 447 11.34 -5.96 8.75
N LEU A 448 11.19 -7.29 8.74
CA LEU A 448 9.99 -7.94 8.22
C LEU A 448 8.73 -7.40 8.91
N ALA A 449 7.79 -6.93 8.10
CA ALA A 449 6.46 -6.55 8.53
C ALA A 449 5.48 -7.68 8.13
N PRO A 450 5.08 -8.55 9.08
CA PRO A 450 4.17 -9.66 8.78
C PRO A 450 2.88 -9.15 8.14
N GLY A 451 2.44 -9.82 7.07
CA GLY A 451 1.26 -9.43 6.30
C GLY A 451 1.50 -8.27 5.31
N SER A 452 2.52 -7.42 5.54
CA SER A 452 2.75 -6.24 4.69
C SER A 452 3.92 -6.41 3.72
N SER A 453 5.05 -6.98 4.18
CA SER A 453 6.22 -7.19 3.31
C SER A 453 5.85 -7.98 2.05
N VAL A 454 6.28 -7.49 0.90
CA VAL A 454 6.07 -7.98 -0.47
C VAL A 454 4.62 -8.04 -0.98
N SER A 455 3.65 -7.68 -0.15
CA SER A 455 2.22 -7.66 -0.49
C SER A 455 1.65 -6.24 -0.57
N HIS A 456 2.50 -5.22 -0.67
CA HIS A 456 2.13 -3.81 -0.81
C HIS A 456 3.05 -3.10 -1.79
N TRP A 457 2.61 -1.94 -2.28
CA TRP A 457 3.49 -1.00 -2.97
C TRP A 457 4.50 -0.38 -2.00
N GLY A 458 5.66 0.03 -2.51
CA GLY A 458 6.67 0.73 -1.73
C GLY A 458 6.21 2.12 -1.30
N VAL A 459 6.52 2.50 -0.06
CA VAL A 459 6.11 3.78 0.59
C VAL A 459 6.78 5.04 0.00
N THR A 460 7.56 4.89 -1.06
CA THR A 460 8.21 6.02 -1.74
C THR A 460 7.46 6.47 -2.99
N ALA A 461 6.30 5.88 -3.28
CA ALA A 461 5.48 6.27 -4.42
C ALA A 461 4.94 7.70 -4.24
N SER A 462 4.82 8.41 -5.36
CA SER A 462 4.18 9.73 -5.42
C SER A 462 3.47 9.87 -6.77
N PRO A 463 2.13 10.08 -6.77
CA PRO A 463 1.24 10.15 -5.59
C PRO A 463 1.27 8.86 -4.78
N ASN A 464 0.78 8.93 -3.51
CA ASN A 464 0.58 7.74 -2.72
C ASN A 464 -0.40 6.77 -3.41
N LEU A 465 -0.10 5.49 -3.33
CA LEU A 465 -0.88 4.44 -3.96
C LEU A 465 -1.78 3.73 -2.93
N LEU A 466 -2.95 3.29 -3.37
CA LEU A 466 -3.95 2.65 -2.50
C LEU A 466 -3.36 1.47 -1.71
N MET A 467 -2.55 0.63 -2.34
CA MET A 467 -1.98 -0.57 -1.72
C MET A 467 -0.61 -0.32 -1.08
N GLU A 468 -0.33 0.87 -0.56
CA GLU A 468 0.77 1.09 0.38
C GLU A 468 0.42 0.55 1.77
N PRO A 469 1.41 0.22 2.65
CA PRO A 469 1.12 -0.37 3.96
C PRO A 469 0.36 0.53 4.95
N SER A 470 0.13 1.77 4.59
CA SER A 470 -0.57 2.77 5.40
C SER A 470 -1.62 3.49 4.59
N ILE A 471 -2.76 3.77 5.18
CA ILE A 471 -3.80 4.60 4.55
C ILE A 471 -3.38 6.07 4.65
N ASN A 472 -3.03 6.66 3.53
CA ASN A 472 -2.63 8.05 3.41
C ASN A 472 -3.84 8.98 3.19
N SER A 473 -3.74 10.23 3.63
CA SER A 473 -4.86 11.19 3.57
C SER A 473 -5.17 11.73 2.16
N ASP A 474 -4.27 11.55 1.21
CA ASP A 474 -4.42 11.96 -0.19
C ASP A 474 -4.93 10.84 -1.11
N LEU A 475 -5.27 9.67 -0.55
CA LEU A 475 -5.85 8.58 -1.32
C LEU A 475 -7.22 8.97 -1.87
N THR A 476 -7.44 8.60 -3.12
CA THR A 476 -8.74 8.68 -3.78
C THR A 476 -9.43 7.31 -3.73
N LEU A 477 -10.74 7.26 -4.00
CA LEU A 477 -11.45 6.00 -4.14
C LEU A 477 -11.31 5.43 -5.58
N SER A 478 -10.12 5.59 -6.18
CA SER A 478 -9.75 5.05 -7.48
C SER A 478 -8.77 3.91 -7.35
N VAL A 479 -8.90 2.92 -8.21
CA VAL A 479 -8.02 1.73 -8.28
C VAL A 479 -7.17 1.70 -9.56
N SER A 480 -7.26 2.75 -10.38
CA SER A 480 -6.67 2.78 -11.73
C SER A 480 -6.02 4.13 -12.07
N PRO A 481 -5.14 4.16 -13.08
CA PRO A 481 -4.62 5.39 -13.62
C PRO A 481 -5.74 6.40 -14.03
N PRO A 482 -5.51 7.70 -13.82
CA PRO A 482 -4.25 8.34 -13.44
C PRO A 482 -4.00 8.45 -11.92
N GLN A 483 -4.81 7.84 -11.07
CA GLN A 483 -4.72 7.99 -9.60
C GLN A 483 -4.01 6.83 -8.92
N ASP A 484 -4.12 5.60 -9.46
CA ASP A 484 -3.67 4.39 -8.76
C ASP A 484 -3.16 3.28 -9.71
N LEU A 485 -2.43 2.30 -9.17
CA LEU A 485 -1.85 1.17 -9.89
C LEU A 485 -2.39 -0.19 -9.47
N THR A 486 -3.40 -0.26 -8.60
CA THR A 486 -3.93 -1.53 -8.09
C THR A 486 -4.58 -2.36 -9.18
N LEU A 487 -5.47 -1.75 -9.99
CA LEU A 487 -6.09 -2.45 -11.11
C LEU A 487 -5.08 -2.89 -12.19
N PRO A 488 -4.09 -2.09 -12.60
CA PRO A 488 -3.00 -2.56 -13.47
C PRO A 488 -2.31 -3.81 -12.95
N LEU A 489 -2.00 -3.88 -11.65
CA LEU A 489 -1.38 -5.07 -11.07
C LEU A 489 -2.34 -6.27 -11.08
N LEU A 490 -3.60 -6.07 -10.71
CA LEU A 490 -4.59 -7.15 -10.77
C LEU A 490 -4.74 -7.70 -12.20
N LYS A 491 -4.67 -6.84 -13.22
CA LYS A 491 -4.66 -7.27 -14.63
C LYS A 491 -3.41 -8.07 -14.98
N ASP A 492 -2.24 -7.74 -14.43
CA ASP A 492 -1.02 -8.52 -14.64
C ASP A 492 -1.16 -9.96 -14.14
N ILE A 493 -1.84 -10.17 -13.00
CA ILE A 493 -2.08 -11.51 -12.45
C ILE A 493 -3.27 -12.25 -13.05
N GLY A 494 -4.08 -11.58 -13.92
CA GLY A 494 -5.14 -12.26 -14.70
C GLY A 494 -6.57 -11.75 -14.53
N TRP A 495 -6.81 -10.64 -13.84
CA TRP A 495 -8.14 -9.98 -13.78
C TRP A 495 -8.58 -9.32 -15.07
#